data_0bd32cfa75ba1287cdecc8c3f039e084
#
_entry.id   0bd32cfa75ba1287cdecc8c3f039e084
#
_cell.length_a   1.000
_cell.length_b   1.000
_cell.length_c   1.000
_cell.angle_alpha   90.00
_cell.angle_beta   90.00
_cell.angle_gamma   90.00
#
_symmetry.space_group_name_H-M   'P 1'
#
loop_
_entity.id
_entity.type
_entity.pdbx_description
1 polymer ?
#
loop_
_entity_poly.entity_id
_entity_poly.type
_entity_poly.pdbx_seq_one_letter_code
_entity_poly.pdbx_strand_id
1 'polypeptide(L)'
;ILTNINYGKVNLWGMDASIYAFLSKNITLDVNVSFIGKDRFYNPLTRDYDPVNAPKFKLNGKLAYIAKKGLFGNIGARYIPEFDWAAGVHYGKIESYLVLDGMLGYRFNDKYDLLFNVNNMNDDVHREIIGGPKLGRQFTLKFNAKF
;
A
#
# COMPACT_ATOMS: atom_id res chain seq x y z
N ILE A 1 -9.84 -24.89 -22.16
CA ILE A 1 -10.93 -23.90 -21.95
C ILE A 1 -10.84 -23.44 -20.50
N LEU A 2 -10.60 -22.15 -20.28
CA LEU A 2 -10.67 -21.56 -18.95
C LEU A 2 -12.15 -21.26 -18.64
N THR A 3 -12.65 -21.79 -17.53
CA THR A 3 -14.03 -21.52 -17.09
C THR A 3 -14.02 -21.14 -15.62
N ASN A 4 -14.93 -20.23 -15.23
CA ASN A 4 -15.18 -19.90 -13.85
C ASN A 4 -16.13 -20.91 -13.25
N ILE A 5 -15.74 -21.54 -12.15
CA ILE A 5 -16.53 -22.54 -11.45
C ILE A 5 -16.77 -22.05 -10.02
N ASN A 6 -18.00 -22.17 -9.54
CA ASN A 6 -18.29 -21.94 -8.14
C ASN A 6 -17.99 -23.22 -7.35
N TYR A 7 -17.01 -23.18 -6.45
CA TYR A 7 -16.59 -24.33 -5.63
C TYR A 7 -16.99 -24.20 -4.14
N GLY A 8 -17.96 -23.34 -3.83
CA GLY A 8 -18.57 -23.34 -2.51
C GLY A 8 -18.36 -22.07 -1.70
N LYS A 9 -18.43 -22.18 -0.38
CA LYS A 9 -18.39 -21.08 0.57
C LYS A 9 -17.03 -21.01 1.25
N VAL A 10 -16.38 -19.84 1.18
CA VAL A 10 -15.15 -19.53 1.92
C VAL A 10 -15.48 -18.55 3.02
N ASN A 11 -15.16 -18.89 4.27
CA ASN A 11 -15.30 -17.99 5.42
C ASN A 11 -13.95 -17.38 5.74
N LEU A 12 -13.85 -16.07 5.61
CA LEU A 12 -12.68 -15.28 6.00
C LEU A 12 -13.08 -14.32 7.11
N TRP A 13 -12.15 -14.06 8.02
CA TRP A 13 -12.29 -13.03 9.03
C TRP A 13 -11.01 -12.19 9.07
N GLY A 14 -11.14 -10.96 9.48
CA GLY A 14 -10.02 -10.03 9.56
C GLY A 14 -10.33 -8.88 10.50
N MET A 15 -9.33 -8.05 10.72
CA MET A 15 -9.43 -6.87 11.57
C MET A 15 -8.59 -5.74 10.95
N ASP A 16 -9.15 -4.54 10.95
CA ASP A 16 -8.45 -3.31 10.63
C ASP A 16 -8.42 -2.41 11.87
N ALA A 17 -7.26 -1.83 12.14
CA ALA A 17 -7.08 -0.85 13.22
C ALA A 17 -6.35 0.37 12.68
N SER A 18 -6.80 1.56 13.09
CA SER A 18 -6.23 2.84 12.70
C SER A 18 -6.04 3.75 13.89
N ILE A 19 -4.90 4.44 13.92
CA ILE A 19 -4.61 5.50 14.88
C ILE A 19 -4.30 6.76 14.09
N TYR A 20 -5.05 7.82 14.33
CA TYR A 20 -4.74 9.15 13.84
C TYR A 20 -4.52 10.08 15.01
N ALA A 21 -3.33 10.67 15.11
CA ALA A 21 -2.92 11.50 16.23
C ALA A 21 -2.40 12.86 15.77
N PHE A 22 -2.81 13.92 16.48
CA PHE A 22 -2.21 15.25 16.38
C PHE A 22 -1.07 15.33 17.37
N LEU A 23 0.18 15.19 16.90
CA LEU A 23 1.37 15.32 17.77
C LEU A 23 1.65 16.77 18.12
N SER A 24 1.24 17.69 17.24
CA SER A 24 1.23 19.13 17.47
C SER A 24 0.19 19.82 16.58
N LYS A 25 0.12 21.16 16.63
CA LYS A 25 -0.78 21.95 15.75
C LYS A 25 -0.52 21.71 14.25
N ASN A 26 0.68 21.28 13.90
CA ASN A 26 1.13 21.16 12.52
C ASN A 26 1.63 19.75 12.17
N ILE A 27 1.72 18.83 13.14
CA ILE A 27 2.26 17.49 12.91
C ILE A 27 1.18 16.46 13.22
N THR A 28 0.92 15.60 12.24
CA THR A 28 -0.02 14.48 12.38
C THR A 28 0.69 13.15 12.12
N LEU A 29 0.28 12.14 12.87
CA LEU A 29 0.68 10.75 12.68
C LEU A 29 -0.56 9.94 12.31
N ASP A 30 -0.43 9.12 11.27
CA ASP A 30 -1.44 8.17 10.84
C ASP A 30 -0.79 6.77 10.77
N VAL A 31 -1.35 5.79 11.47
CA VAL A 31 -0.87 4.41 11.48
C VAL A 31 -2.05 3.48 11.26
N ASN A 32 -1.92 2.57 10.30
CA ASN A 32 -2.96 1.63 9.94
C ASN A 32 -2.38 0.22 9.90
N VAL A 33 -3.09 -0.73 10.50
CA VAL A 33 -2.78 -2.15 10.49
C VAL A 33 -4.00 -2.93 10.02
N SER A 34 -3.80 -3.80 9.04
CA SER A 34 -4.81 -4.75 8.58
C SER A 34 -4.33 -6.17 8.83
N PHE A 35 -5.21 -7.04 9.26
CA PHE A 35 -4.93 -8.45 9.53
C PHE A 35 -6.03 -9.33 8.96
N ILE A 36 -5.66 -10.47 8.35
CA ILE A 36 -6.57 -11.54 7.93
C ILE A 36 -6.22 -12.85 8.64
N GLY A 37 -7.25 -13.55 9.15
CA GLY A 37 -7.05 -14.75 9.95
C GLY A 37 -6.67 -16.00 9.15
N LYS A 38 -6.84 -15.97 7.82
CA LYS A 38 -6.49 -17.08 6.93
C LYS A 38 -5.86 -16.54 5.66
N ASP A 39 -4.77 -17.16 5.25
CA ASP A 39 -4.05 -16.90 3.99
C ASP A 39 -4.37 -17.94 2.90
N ARG A 40 -5.02 -19.04 3.27
CA ARG A 40 -5.42 -20.12 2.35
C ARG A 40 -6.80 -20.64 2.69
N PHE A 41 -7.49 -21.20 1.70
CA PHE A 41 -8.77 -21.88 1.84
C PHE A 41 -8.75 -23.21 1.09
N TYR A 42 -9.48 -24.20 1.59
CA TYR A 42 -9.58 -25.51 0.97
C TYR A 42 -10.43 -25.46 -0.30
N ASN A 43 -9.90 -25.95 -1.40
CA ASN A 43 -10.58 -26.08 -2.69
C ASN A 43 -10.98 -27.57 -2.89
N PRO A 44 -12.26 -27.92 -2.82
CA PRO A 44 -12.71 -29.29 -2.95
C PRO A 44 -12.53 -29.88 -4.36
N LEU A 45 -12.36 -29.04 -5.38
CA LEU A 45 -12.17 -29.50 -6.76
C LEU A 45 -10.75 -30.01 -7.00
N THR A 46 -9.76 -29.30 -6.47
CA THR A 46 -8.35 -29.67 -6.56
C THR A 46 -7.92 -30.58 -5.41
N ARG A 47 -8.71 -30.65 -4.33
CA ARG A 47 -8.43 -31.29 -3.05
C ARG A 47 -7.16 -30.75 -2.39
N ASP A 48 -6.90 -29.45 -2.56
CA ASP A 48 -5.73 -28.74 -2.06
C ASP A 48 -6.14 -27.37 -1.49
N TYR A 49 -5.16 -26.62 -0.98
CA TYR A 49 -5.36 -25.29 -0.42
C TYR A 49 -4.91 -24.20 -1.39
N ASP A 50 -5.85 -23.36 -1.82
CA ASP A 50 -5.58 -22.20 -2.64
C ASP A 50 -5.28 -20.96 -1.77
N PRO A 51 -4.37 -20.06 -2.19
CA PRO A 51 -4.08 -18.83 -1.48
C PRO A 51 -5.23 -17.82 -1.61
N VAL A 52 -5.41 -16.98 -0.60
CA VAL A 52 -6.37 -15.86 -0.60
C VAL A 52 -5.88 -14.70 -1.48
N ASN A 53 -4.65 -14.75 -1.97
CA ASN A 53 -4.01 -13.67 -2.74
C ASN A 53 -3.85 -12.37 -1.95
N ALA A 54 -3.65 -12.47 -0.67
CA ALA A 54 -3.46 -11.34 0.21
C ALA A 54 -2.49 -11.68 1.35
N PRO A 55 -1.66 -10.74 1.80
CA PRO A 55 -0.78 -10.92 2.95
C PRO A 55 -1.59 -11.04 4.24
N LYS A 56 -1.06 -11.81 5.22
CA LYS A 56 -1.69 -11.95 6.55
C LYS A 56 -1.86 -10.65 7.30
N PHE A 57 -0.94 -9.72 7.13
CA PHE A 57 -1.07 -8.37 7.66
C PHE A 57 -0.48 -7.32 6.71
N LYS A 58 -0.91 -6.08 6.89
CA LYS A 58 -0.35 -4.89 6.23
C LYS A 58 -0.13 -3.82 7.28
N LEU A 59 0.98 -3.13 7.20
CA LEU A 59 1.30 -2.02 8.08
C LEU A 59 1.57 -0.77 7.22
N ASN A 60 0.90 0.33 7.53
CA ASN A 60 1.14 1.63 6.94
C ASN A 60 1.33 2.65 8.04
N GLY A 61 2.28 3.56 7.85
CA GLY A 61 2.48 4.70 8.73
C GLY A 61 2.79 5.96 7.93
N LYS A 62 2.28 7.10 8.36
CA LYS A 62 2.55 8.38 7.73
C LYS A 62 2.69 9.47 8.78
N LEU A 63 3.79 10.21 8.73
CA LEU A 63 4.02 11.42 9.48
C LEU A 63 3.91 12.62 8.53
N ALA A 64 3.06 13.59 8.84
CA ALA A 64 2.87 14.77 8.01
C ALA A 64 3.07 16.06 8.81
N TYR A 65 3.76 17.00 8.17
CA TYR A 65 3.85 18.39 8.60
C TYR A 65 2.97 19.24 7.70
N ILE A 66 2.01 19.94 8.30
CA ILE A 66 1.00 20.75 7.61
C ILE A 66 1.22 22.21 7.95
N ALA A 67 1.46 23.04 6.92
CA ALA A 67 1.57 24.48 7.07
C ALA A 67 0.59 25.22 6.13
N LYS A 68 0.04 26.33 6.61
CA LYS A 68 -0.84 27.19 5.79
C LYS A 68 -0.06 27.90 4.68
N LYS A 69 1.21 28.24 4.92
CA LYS A 69 2.13 28.91 4.00
C LYS A 69 3.55 28.40 4.24
N GLY A 70 4.38 28.43 3.20
CA GLY A 70 5.74 27.93 3.25
C GLY A 70 5.84 26.40 3.09
N LEU A 71 6.82 25.79 3.73
CA LEU A 71 7.09 24.36 3.60
C LEU A 71 6.04 23.51 4.29
N PHE A 72 5.66 22.42 3.65
CA PHE A 72 4.85 21.33 4.18
C PHE A 72 5.28 20.02 3.54
N GLY A 73 4.94 18.90 4.14
CA GLY A 73 5.36 17.61 3.57
C GLY A 73 4.93 16.42 4.40
N ASN A 74 5.25 15.26 3.91
CA ASN A 74 5.06 14.02 4.65
C ASN A 74 6.11 12.97 4.27
N ILE A 75 6.30 12.01 5.17
CA ILE A 75 6.99 10.77 4.93
C ILE A 75 6.08 9.63 5.34
N GLY A 76 6.02 8.58 4.53
CA GLY A 76 5.24 7.38 4.76
C GLY A 76 6.08 6.14 4.63
N ALA A 77 5.64 5.07 5.31
CA ALA A 77 6.21 3.74 5.18
C ALA A 77 5.06 2.73 5.03
N ARG A 78 5.23 1.77 4.12
CA ARG A 78 4.31 0.67 3.89
C ARG A 78 5.08 -0.64 3.90
N TYR A 79 4.73 -1.54 4.80
CA TYR A 79 5.31 -2.87 4.87
C TYR A 79 4.27 -3.93 4.52
N ILE A 80 4.61 -4.81 3.60
CA ILE A 80 3.83 -5.96 3.16
C ILE A 80 4.71 -7.19 3.35
N PRO A 81 4.33 -8.18 4.19
CA PRO A 81 5.03 -9.45 4.30
C PRO A 81 4.81 -10.30 3.04
N GLU A 82 5.64 -11.30 2.87
CA GLU A 82 5.48 -12.26 1.79
C GLU A 82 4.13 -12.99 1.85
N PHE A 83 3.59 -13.33 0.69
CA PHE A 83 2.36 -14.10 0.58
C PHE A 83 2.29 -14.86 -0.74
N ASP A 84 1.50 -15.94 -0.74
CA ASP A 84 1.27 -16.72 -1.95
C ASP A 84 0.19 -16.09 -2.83
N TRP A 85 0.41 -16.17 -4.14
CA TRP A 85 -0.49 -15.66 -5.16
C TRP A 85 -0.82 -16.76 -6.17
N ALA A 86 -2.11 -16.93 -6.51
CA ALA A 86 -2.57 -17.82 -7.56
C ALA A 86 -3.75 -17.19 -8.31
N ALA A 87 -3.60 -16.98 -9.63
CA ALA A 87 -4.65 -16.47 -10.49
C ALA A 87 -4.51 -17.11 -11.89
N GLY A 88 -5.34 -18.09 -12.19
CA GLY A 88 -5.27 -18.86 -13.44
C GLY A 88 -3.93 -19.58 -13.59
N VAL A 89 -3.16 -19.22 -14.61
CA VAL A 89 -1.82 -19.80 -14.88
C VAL A 89 -0.69 -19.11 -14.08
N HIS A 90 -0.99 -18.00 -13.44
CA HIS A 90 -0.03 -17.23 -12.64
C HIS A 90 -0.03 -17.72 -11.20
N TYR A 91 0.98 -18.45 -10.83
CA TYR A 91 1.20 -18.94 -9.47
C TYR A 91 2.59 -18.57 -9.00
N GLY A 92 2.72 -18.16 -7.75
CA GLY A 92 4.02 -17.87 -7.15
C GLY A 92 3.91 -17.16 -5.82
N LYS A 93 5.06 -16.76 -5.31
CA LYS A 93 5.20 -16.01 -4.07
C LYS A 93 5.48 -14.54 -4.39
N ILE A 94 4.76 -13.65 -3.75
CA ILE A 94 5.11 -12.23 -3.66
C ILE A 94 6.05 -12.11 -2.46
N GLU A 95 7.26 -11.64 -2.71
CA GLU A 95 8.26 -11.39 -1.65
C GLU A 95 7.84 -10.22 -0.77
N SER A 96 8.30 -10.20 0.49
CA SER A 96 8.05 -9.07 1.37
C SER A 96 8.74 -7.82 0.85
N TYR A 97 8.10 -6.66 1.03
CA TYR A 97 8.67 -5.38 0.64
C TYR A 97 8.33 -4.27 1.63
N LEU A 98 9.24 -3.31 1.72
CA LEU A 98 9.09 -2.07 2.48
C LEU A 98 9.22 -0.88 1.52
N VAL A 99 8.17 -0.12 1.36
CA VAL A 99 8.17 1.10 0.54
C VAL A 99 8.18 2.32 1.44
N LEU A 100 9.13 3.21 1.21
CA LEU A 100 9.19 4.53 1.82
C LEU A 100 8.77 5.57 0.77
N ASP A 101 7.78 6.38 1.11
CA ASP A 101 7.27 7.45 0.26
C ASP A 101 7.53 8.80 0.91
N GLY A 102 7.81 9.83 0.13
CA GLY A 102 8.01 11.18 0.63
C GLY A 102 7.40 12.24 -0.27
N MET A 103 6.91 13.30 0.34
CA MET A 103 6.42 14.48 -0.36
C MET A 103 6.93 15.73 0.35
N LEU A 104 7.52 16.63 -0.40
CA LEU A 104 7.88 17.97 0.04
C LEU A 104 7.15 18.99 -0.84
N GLY A 105 6.46 19.91 -0.23
CA GLY A 105 5.74 20.98 -0.91
C GLY A 105 6.11 22.36 -0.38
N TYR A 106 5.95 23.35 -1.22
CA TYR A 106 6.07 24.75 -0.84
C TYR A 106 4.83 25.52 -1.31
N ARG A 107 4.12 26.13 -0.38
CA ARG A 107 2.95 26.97 -0.63
C ARG A 107 3.35 28.43 -0.66
N PHE A 108 3.37 29.01 -1.85
CA PHE A 108 3.72 30.42 -2.05
C PHE A 108 2.64 31.37 -1.48
N ASN A 109 1.38 31.00 -1.77
CA ASN A 109 0.19 31.70 -1.30
C ASN A 109 -1.05 30.78 -1.45
N ASP A 110 -2.25 31.29 -1.28
CA ASP A 110 -3.49 30.52 -1.35
C ASP A 110 -3.81 30.01 -2.78
N LYS A 111 -3.14 30.53 -3.80
CA LYS A 111 -3.34 30.18 -5.21
C LYS A 111 -2.28 29.25 -5.78
N TYR A 112 -1.04 29.30 -5.28
CA TYR A 112 0.10 28.60 -5.89
C TYR A 112 0.84 27.74 -4.90
N ASP A 113 1.06 26.49 -5.27
CA ASP A 113 1.97 25.59 -4.57
C ASP A 113 2.77 24.70 -5.55
N LEU A 114 3.93 24.28 -5.11
CA LEU A 114 4.81 23.34 -5.80
C LEU A 114 5.02 22.12 -4.92
N LEU A 115 4.87 20.92 -5.47
CA LEU A 115 5.06 19.66 -4.76
C LEU A 115 6.05 18.77 -5.50
N PHE A 116 6.95 18.19 -4.75
CA PHE A 116 7.85 17.14 -5.20
C PHE A 116 7.54 15.85 -4.44
N ASN A 117 7.18 14.79 -5.15
CA ASN A 117 6.88 13.48 -4.58
C ASN A 117 7.95 12.49 -5.01
N VAL A 118 8.34 11.63 -4.09
CA VAL A 118 9.17 10.46 -4.34
C VAL A 118 8.42 9.25 -3.80
N ASN A 119 7.98 8.37 -4.69
CA ASN A 119 7.43 7.08 -4.32
C ASN A 119 8.57 6.06 -4.33
N ASN A 120 8.57 5.17 -3.34
CA ASN A 120 9.60 4.15 -3.17
C ASN A 120 11.03 4.75 -3.06
N MET A 121 11.23 5.66 -2.10
CA MET A 121 12.51 6.37 -1.88
C MET A 121 13.68 5.42 -1.66
N ASN A 122 13.45 4.29 -1.03
CA ASN A 122 14.45 3.25 -0.74
C ASN A 122 14.73 2.33 -1.94
N ASP A 123 14.01 2.51 -3.07
CA ASP A 123 14.15 1.73 -4.31
C ASP A 123 14.04 0.21 -4.09
N ASP A 124 13.13 -0.20 -3.22
CA ASP A 124 12.79 -1.60 -3.02
C ASP A 124 12.03 -2.12 -4.25
N VAL A 125 12.76 -2.73 -5.18
CA VAL A 125 12.21 -3.18 -6.48
C VAL A 125 11.41 -4.47 -6.29
N HIS A 126 10.11 -4.35 -6.18
CA HIS A 126 9.17 -5.43 -5.85
C HIS A 126 8.06 -5.61 -6.89
N ARG A 127 7.31 -6.70 -6.73
CA ARG A 127 6.03 -6.94 -7.44
C ARG A 127 4.90 -7.00 -6.42
N GLU A 128 3.74 -6.49 -6.81
CA GLU A 128 2.52 -6.57 -5.99
C GLU A 128 1.56 -7.68 -6.48
N ILE A 129 1.77 -8.17 -7.70
CA ILE A 129 1.03 -9.30 -8.30
C ILE A 129 1.98 -10.16 -9.14
N ILE A 130 1.75 -11.48 -9.19
CA ILE A 130 2.49 -12.37 -10.08
C ILE A 130 2.09 -12.08 -11.54
N GLY A 131 3.10 -12.00 -12.41
CA GLY A 131 2.91 -11.58 -13.82
C GLY A 131 2.85 -10.07 -14.04
N GLY A 132 2.79 -9.28 -12.97
CA GLY A 132 2.84 -7.82 -13.06
C GLY A 132 4.25 -7.25 -13.23
N PRO A 133 4.36 -5.94 -13.52
CA PRO A 133 5.64 -5.26 -13.61
C PRO A 133 6.33 -5.17 -12.25
N LYS A 134 7.65 -5.04 -12.26
CA LYS A 134 8.40 -4.61 -11.09
C LYS A 134 8.22 -3.11 -10.88
N LEU A 135 7.97 -2.72 -9.65
CA LEU A 135 7.81 -1.33 -9.23
C LEU A 135 9.10 -0.86 -8.59
N GLY A 136 9.67 0.21 -9.10
CA GLY A 136 10.85 0.88 -8.56
C GLY A 136 10.53 2.30 -8.16
N ARG A 137 11.56 3.09 -7.90
CA ARG A 137 11.43 4.50 -7.50
C ARG A 137 10.82 5.35 -8.60
N GLN A 138 9.93 6.27 -8.20
CA GLN A 138 9.29 7.22 -9.08
C GLN A 138 9.35 8.65 -8.51
N PHE A 139 9.57 9.61 -9.39
CA PHE A 139 9.59 11.03 -9.06
C PHE A 139 8.46 11.75 -9.77
N THR A 140 7.76 12.64 -9.05
CA THR A 140 6.71 13.48 -9.62
C THR A 140 6.87 14.92 -9.14
N LEU A 141 6.89 15.86 -10.08
CA LEU A 141 6.83 17.29 -9.78
C LEU A 141 5.45 17.81 -10.20
N LYS A 142 4.76 18.49 -9.29
CA LYS A 142 3.43 19.03 -9.50
C LYS A 142 3.38 20.50 -9.12
N PHE A 143 2.90 21.34 -10.04
CA PHE A 143 2.57 22.73 -9.78
C PHE A 143 1.04 22.90 -9.79
N ASN A 144 0.49 23.47 -8.73
CA ASN A 144 -0.92 23.79 -8.62
C ASN A 144 -1.12 25.29 -8.74
N ALA A 145 -2.08 25.70 -9.60
CA ALA A 145 -2.55 27.07 -9.75
C ALA A 145 -4.08 27.09 -9.63
N LYS A 146 -4.61 27.96 -8.75
CA LYS A 146 -6.06 28.19 -8.58
C LYS A 146 -6.40 29.58 -9.16
N PHE A 147 -7.35 29.61 -10.03
CA PHE A 147 -7.85 30.83 -10.70
C PHE A 147 -9.16 31.30 -10.10
#